data_ca1b849a81623504f03c79bdf52cd0cc
#
_entry.id   ca1b849a81623504f03c79bdf52cd0cc
#
_cell.length_a   1.000
_cell.length_b   1.000
_cell.length_c   1.000
_cell.angle_alpha   90.00
_cell.angle_beta   90.00
_cell.angle_gamma   90.00
#
_symmetry.space_group_name_H-M   'P 1'
#
loop_
_entity.id
_entity.type
_entity.pdbx_description
1 polymer ?
#
loop_
_entity_poly.entity_id
_entity_poly.type
_entity_poly.pdbx_seq_one_letter_code
_entity_poly.pdbx_strand_id
1 'polypeptide(L)'
;TTAATTATMNKDDADKIAEIDIGAEKLENGVVKFLSSWDLNPAEGQPVAPALEMFQSQFGGRIEYVNTPWDSRYDKLAVLVQADDSPDMFSAGDMDVFPKGAISGMFDPLDDYVDFSSELWAPMSEVNEQFAFNGSHYVGAVDVEGDCVMFYNKNTIRDNSLDDPAELLAEGKWTWDTFWEMMTKFCDVDAEKYATDGWWFEGGFSLTTGVPYVGMSDGKIVQNLDNALIEKAQTFMLNMNTNSLPLPKAQYNWQVQPKRVADGKTLFYPVGLYAMYPYNNYIQDFADNQEDVMFVPMPKCPEADEYYLPARVSGFSLIKGAKNPKGVAAYLNCAMATRDSEAAVEIGKRQAFEEYNWTQEQWDMYRLVNQMTAEHPVIEMYN
;
A
#
# COMPACT_ATOMS: atom_id res chain seq x y z
N THR A 1 11.97 8.77 -25.62
CA THR A 1 10.53 8.88 -25.89
C THR A 1 10.09 7.60 -26.58
N THR A 2 9.64 6.64 -25.79
CA THR A 2 8.91 5.47 -26.28
C THR A 2 7.51 5.95 -26.65
N ALA A 3 7.11 5.71 -27.88
CA ALA A 3 5.76 5.94 -28.34
C ALA A 3 4.81 5.12 -27.45
N ALA A 4 3.79 5.76 -26.88
CA ALA A 4 2.77 5.09 -26.11
C ALA A 4 2.10 4.04 -27.01
N THR A 5 2.35 2.77 -26.75
CA THR A 5 1.54 1.69 -27.25
C THR A 5 0.17 1.88 -26.62
N THR A 6 -0.87 2.06 -27.43
CA THR A 6 -2.26 2.04 -26.97
C THR A 6 -2.60 0.61 -26.55
N ALA A 7 -2.20 0.22 -25.34
CA ALA A 7 -2.79 -0.93 -24.71
C ALA A 7 -4.26 -0.58 -24.47
N THR A 8 -5.16 -1.43 -24.89
CA THR A 8 -6.60 -1.20 -24.79
C THR A 8 -7.17 -2.22 -23.81
N MET A 9 -8.00 -1.75 -22.91
CA MET A 9 -8.87 -2.60 -22.12
C MET A 9 -9.76 -3.44 -23.06
N ASN A 10 -10.17 -4.65 -22.65
CA ASN A 10 -11.15 -5.37 -23.45
C ASN A 10 -12.46 -4.58 -23.53
N LYS A 11 -13.25 -4.82 -24.59
CA LYS A 11 -14.40 -3.99 -24.87
C LYS A 11 -15.46 -3.99 -23.77
N ASP A 12 -15.71 -5.16 -23.18
CA ASP A 12 -16.79 -5.30 -22.16
C ASP A 12 -16.43 -4.52 -20.87
N ASP A 13 -15.15 -4.54 -20.49
CA ASP A 13 -14.66 -3.78 -19.35
C ASP A 13 -14.63 -2.28 -19.64
N ALA A 14 -14.20 -1.88 -20.83
CA ALA A 14 -14.21 -0.49 -21.27
C ALA A 14 -15.63 0.08 -21.33
N ASP A 15 -16.61 -0.69 -21.80
CA ASP A 15 -18.02 -0.30 -21.84
C ASP A 15 -18.55 -0.08 -20.39
N LYS A 16 -18.20 -0.91 -19.42
CA LYS A 16 -18.56 -0.73 -17.99
C LYS A 16 -17.93 0.54 -17.39
N ILE A 17 -16.65 0.78 -17.68
CA ILE A 17 -15.97 2.00 -17.21
C ILE A 17 -16.58 3.26 -17.84
N ALA A 18 -17.01 3.19 -19.11
CA ALA A 18 -17.64 4.30 -19.80
C ALA A 18 -19.02 4.68 -19.23
N GLU A 19 -19.71 3.77 -18.52
CA GLU A 19 -20.97 4.04 -17.82
C GLU A 19 -20.80 4.89 -16.56
N ILE A 20 -19.59 5.00 -16.02
CA ILE A 20 -19.29 5.83 -14.86
C ILE A 20 -19.24 7.30 -15.32
N ASP A 21 -20.22 8.10 -14.92
CA ASP A 21 -20.31 9.52 -15.26
C ASP A 21 -19.87 10.41 -14.10
N ILE A 22 -18.83 11.20 -14.32
CA ILE A 22 -18.34 12.21 -13.36
C ILE A 22 -18.42 13.64 -13.96
N GLY A 23 -19.21 13.84 -15.00
CA GLY A 23 -19.33 15.13 -15.67
C GLY A 23 -18.05 15.55 -16.41
N ALA A 24 -17.37 14.57 -17.03
CA ALA A 24 -16.06 14.78 -17.65
C ALA A 24 -16.13 15.72 -18.86
N GLU A 25 -15.21 16.67 -18.91
CA GLU A 25 -14.96 17.52 -20.08
C GLU A 25 -13.58 17.19 -20.68
N LYS A 26 -13.48 17.22 -22.02
CA LYS A 26 -12.21 16.98 -22.70
C LYS A 26 -11.19 18.05 -22.32
N LEU A 27 -10.00 17.60 -21.96
CA LEU A 27 -8.89 18.50 -21.61
C LEU A 27 -8.30 19.15 -22.87
N GLU A 28 -7.97 20.45 -22.78
CA GLU A 28 -7.20 21.14 -23.81
C GLU A 28 -5.78 20.57 -23.93
N ASN A 29 -5.15 20.31 -22.77
CA ASN A 29 -3.90 19.55 -22.68
C ASN A 29 -4.19 18.24 -21.94
N GLY A 30 -4.26 17.15 -22.68
CA GLY A 30 -4.50 15.81 -22.11
C GLY A 30 -3.23 15.11 -21.60
N VAL A 31 -2.03 15.69 -21.75
CA VAL A 31 -0.77 15.03 -21.35
C VAL A 31 -0.45 15.33 -19.90
N VAL A 32 -0.34 14.30 -19.07
CA VAL A 32 0.16 14.39 -17.69
C VAL A 32 1.50 13.69 -17.60
N LYS A 33 2.56 14.40 -17.22
CA LYS A 33 3.89 13.86 -17.00
C LYS A 33 4.01 13.30 -15.59
N PHE A 34 4.21 12.00 -15.49
CA PHE A 34 4.32 11.28 -14.22
C PHE A 34 5.76 10.91 -13.92
N LEU A 35 6.35 11.52 -12.88
CA LEU A 35 7.69 11.20 -12.37
C LEU A 35 7.58 10.05 -11.36
N SER A 36 8.14 8.89 -11.69
CA SER A 36 8.10 7.71 -10.83
C SER A 36 9.18 6.69 -11.19
N SER A 37 9.37 5.70 -10.33
CA SER A 37 10.16 4.50 -10.60
C SER A 37 9.35 3.37 -11.28
N TRP A 38 8.05 3.57 -11.47
CA TRP A 38 7.13 2.65 -12.13
C TRP A 38 6.19 3.40 -13.06
N ASP A 39 5.70 2.73 -14.09
CA ASP A 39 4.83 3.31 -15.12
C ASP A 39 3.36 3.04 -14.82
N LEU A 40 2.49 4.04 -14.99
CA LEU A 40 1.03 3.89 -14.94
C LEU A 40 0.47 3.27 -16.23
N ASN A 41 1.22 3.37 -17.32
CA ASN A 41 0.83 2.70 -18.56
C ASN A 41 1.12 1.20 -18.43
N PRO A 42 0.22 0.33 -18.88
CA PRO A 42 0.44 -1.10 -18.80
C PRO A 42 1.61 -1.54 -19.68
N ALA A 43 2.32 -2.58 -19.27
CA ALA A 43 3.26 -3.27 -20.13
C ALA A 43 2.53 -3.91 -21.32
N GLU A 44 3.27 -4.25 -22.38
CA GLU A 44 2.71 -4.91 -23.54
C GLU A 44 1.99 -6.21 -23.15
N GLY A 45 0.71 -6.31 -23.52
CA GLY A 45 -0.14 -7.47 -23.21
C GLY A 45 -0.79 -7.43 -21.82
N GLN A 46 -0.51 -6.40 -21.01
CA GLN A 46 -1.17 -6.23 -19.70
C GLN A 46 -2.43 -5.39 -19.81
N PRO A 47 -3.43 -5.62 -18.94
CA PRO A 47 -4.66 -4.84 -18.93
C PRO A 47 -4.42 -3.38 -18.53
N VAL A 48 -5.24 -2.49 -19.07
CA VAL A 48 -5.26 -1.08 -18.67
C VAL A 48 -5.99 -0.94 -17.33
N ALA A 49 -5.43 -0.17 -16.40
CA ALA A 49 -6.12 0.14 -15.14
C ALA A 49 -7.39 0.96 -15.40
N PRO A 50 -8.51 0.70 -14.66
CA PRO A 50 -9.78 1.41 -14.84
C PRO A 50 -9.67 2.94 -14.85
N ALA A 51 -8.88 3.50 -13.94
CA ALA A 51 -8.62 4.94 -13.87
C ALA A 51 -7.97 5.50 -15.14
N LEU A 52 -7.01 4.77 -15.71
CA LEU A 52 -6.32 5.17 -16.94
C LEU A 52 -7.25 5.06 -18.15
N GLU A 53 -8.06 4.00 -18.25
CA GLU A 53 -9.08 3.85 -19.29
C GLU A 53 -10.07 5.00 -19.26
N MET A 54 -10.61 5.32 -18.09
CA MET A 54 -11.53 6.44 -17.92
C MET A 54 -10.89 7.77 -18.31
N PHE A 55 -9.65 8.01 -17.87
CA PHE A 55 -8.90 9.22 -18.20
C PHE A 55 -8.69 9.37 -19.71
N GLN A 56 -8.37 8.29 -20.40
CA GLN A 56 -8.17 8.28 -21.85
C GLN A 56 -9.50 8.48 -22.60
N SER A 57 -10.52 7.69 -22.26
CA SER A 57 -11.79 7.68 -23.00
C SER A 57 -12.63 8.92 -22.74
N GLN A 58 -12.75 9.36 -21.49
CA GLN A 58 -13.64 10.48 -21.15
C GLN A 58 -12.95 11.84 -21.25
N PHE A 59 -11.71 11.97 -20.77
CA PHE A 59 -10.99 13.25 -20.76
C PHE A 59 -10.08 13.47 -21.98
N GLY A 60 -9.79 12.41 -22.77
CA GLY A 60 -8.78 12.47 -23.83
C GLY A 60 -7.36 12.58 -23.28
N GLY A 61 -7.18 12.11 -22.03
CA GLY A 61 -5.92 12.17 -21.30
C GLY A 61 -4.94 11.08 -21.70
N ARG A 62 -3.69 11.25 -21.35
CA ARG A 62 -2.63 10.23 -21.44
C ARG A 62 -1.53 10.52 -20.43
N ILE A 63 -0.91 9.47 -19.94
CA ILE A 63 0.24 9.58 -19.03
C ILE A 63 1.54 9.51 -19.85
N GLU A 64 2.42 10.47 -19.64
CA GLU A 64 3.80 10.46 -20.12
C GLU A 64 4.70 10.09 -18.95
N TYR A 65 5.28 8.89 -19.01
CA TYR A 65 6.13 8.38 -17.95
C TYR A 65 7.51 9.03 -17.98
N VAL A 66 7.91 9.63 -16.85
CA VAL A 66 9.23 10.21 -16.61
C VAL A 66 9.97 9.30 -15.62
N ASN A 67 10.75 8.37 -16.13
CA ASN A 67 11.43 7.35 -15.32
C ASN A 67 12.49 7.93 -14.40
N THR A 68 12.55 7.42 -13.17
CA THR A 68 13.63 7.66 -12.21
C THR A 68 13.82 6.41 -11.33
N PRO A 69 15.07 6.08 -10.90
CA PRO A 69 15.27 5.04 -9.90
C PRO A 69 14.59 5.40 -8.58
N TRP A 70 14.11 4.38 -7.86
CA TRP A 70 13.46 4.56 -6.55
C TRP A 70 14.30 5.40 -5.59
N ASP A 71 15.57 5.04 -5.39
CA ASP A 71 16.46 5.67 -4.41
C ASP A 71 16.82 7.13 -4.74
N SER A 72 16.68 7.57 -5.99
CA SER A 72 17.06 8.92 -6.44
C SER A 72 15.87 9.78 -6.92
N ARG A 73 14.64 9.33 -6.69
CA ARG A 73 13.44 10.00 -7.20
C ARG A 73 13.27 11.43 -6.65
N TYR A 74 13.59 11.65 -5.37
CA TYR A 74 13.49 12.96 -4.74
C TYR A 74 14.61 13.91 -5.19
N ASP A 75 15.83 13.41 -5.36
CA ASP A 75 16.93 14.20 -5.91
C ASP A 75 16.59 14.67 -7.32
N LYS A 76 16.04 13.78 -8.15
CA LYS A 76 15.60 14.13 -9.49
C LYS A 76 14.44 15.12 -9.48
N LEU A 77 13.46 14.94 -8.60
CA LEU A 77 12.35 15.88 -8.40
C LEU A 77 12.90 17.29 -8.08
N ALA A 78 13.78 17.39 -7.08
CA ALA A 78 14.36 18.66 -6.66
C ALA A 78 15.12 19.36 -7.81
N VAL A 79 15.89 18.63 -8.59
CA VAL A 79 16.60 19.16 -9.76
C VAL A 79 15.63 19.72 -10.81
N LEU A 80 14.57 18.99 -11.13
CA LEU A 80 13.58 19.39 -12.13
C LEU A 80 12.78 20.61 -11.68
N VAL A 81 12.35 20.66 -10.41
CA VAL A 81 11.66 21.82 -9.84
C VAL A 81 12.56 23.06 -9.87
N GLN A 82 13.83 22.94 -9.50
CA GLN A 82 14.78 24.06 -9.54
C GLN A 82 15.08 24.55 -10.96
N ALA A 83 14.99 23.67 -11.95
CA ALA A 83 15.23 23.99 -13.36
C ALA A 83 13.99 24.57 -14.08
N ASP A 84 12.85 24.73 -13.39
CA ASP A 84 11.53 25.07 -13.98
C ASP A 84 11.10 24.11 -15.13
N ASP A 85 11.53 22.84 -15.01
CA ASP A 85 11.19 21.75 -15.94
C ASP A 85 10.43 20.64 -15.20
N SER A 86 9.50 21.06 -14.35
CA SER A 86 8.72 20.15 -13.50
C SER A 86 7.85 19.24 -14.33
N PRO A 87 7.86 17.91 -14.05
CA PRO A 87 6.74 17.05 -14.41
C PRO A 87 5.46 17.48 -13.69
N ASP A 88 4.33 16.84 -13.96
CA ASP A 88 3.05 17.27 -13.40
C ASP A 88 2.70 16.53 -12.10
N MET A 89 2.97 15.23 -12.06
CA MET A 89 2.44 14.34 -11.03
C MET A 89 3.53 13.47 -10.42
N PHE A 90 3.40 13.22 -9.11
CA PHE A 90 4.27 12.32 -8.34
C PHE A 90 3.43 11.37 -7.50
N SER A 91 3.89 10.13 -7.28
CA SER A 91 3.22 9.17 -6.41
C SER A 91 3.33 9.59 -4.94
N ALA A 92 2.22 9.55 -4.22
CA ALA A 92 2.15 9.88 -2.79
C ALA A 92 2.27 8.66 -1.87
N GLY A 93 2.68 7.51 -2.39
CA GLY A 93 2.77 6.26 -1.63
C GLY A 93 3.88 6.22 -0.57
N ASP A 94 4.69 7.28 -0.45
CA ASP A 94 5.70 7.40 0.60
C ASP A 94 5.68 8.77 1.29
N MET A 95 6.15 8.79 2.53
CA MET A 95 6.02 9.94 3.42
C MET A 95 7.01 11.08 3.13
N ASP A 96 7.95 10.93 2.23
CA ASP A 96 8.78 12.05 1.77
C ASP A 96 7.97 13.09 0.98
N VAL A 97 6.83 12.70 0.40
CA VAL A 97 5.90 13.63 -0.25
C VAL A 97 5.22 14.52 0.79
N PHE A 98 4.71 13.91 1.85
CA PHE A 98 3.99 14.63 2.91
C PHE A 98 4.34 14.03 4.30
N PRO A 99 4.61 14.85 5.29
CA PRO A 99 4.55 16.33 5.27
C PRO A 99 5.82 17.01 4.73
N LYS A 100 6.96 16.30 4.63
CA LYS A 100 8.29 16.83 4.34
C LYS A 100 8.37 17.55 2.99
N GLY A 101 7.87 16.94 1.92
CA GLY A 101 7.89 17.51 0.58
C GLY A 101 6.98 18.74 0.44
N ALA A 102 5.81 18.72 1.07
CA ALA A 102 4.91 19.87 1.14
C ALA A 102 5.57 21.06 1.87
N ILE A 103 6.15 20.82 3.04
CA ILE A 103 6.83 21.85 3.85
C ILE A 103 8.03 22.43 3.10
N SER A 104 8.80 21.61 2.39
CA SER A 104 9.95 22.06 1.60
C SER A 104 9.59 22.69 0.26
N GLY A 105 8.29 22.80 -0.06
CA GLY A 105 7.81 23.47 -1.26
C GLY A 105 8.10 22.71 -2.54
N MET A 106 8.12 21.37 -2.50
CA MET A 106 8.29 20.52 -3.68
C MET A 106 6.96 20.26 -4.40
N PHE A 107 5.83 20.51 -3.72
CA PHE A 107 4.49 20.26 -4.22
C PHE A 107 3.61 21.51 -4.09
N ASP A 108 2.67 21.66 -5.00
CA ASP A 108 1.64 22.69 -4.94
C ASP A 108 0.32 22.10 -4.39
N PRO A 109 -0.53 22.92 -3.72
CA PRO A 109 -1.84 22.47 -3.27
C PRO A 109 -2.73 22.00 -4.43
N LEU A 110 -3.60 21.02 -4.13
CA LEU A 110 -4.56 20.48 -5.09
C LEU A 110 -5.92 21.22 -5.05
N ASP A 111 -6.19 22.00 -4.01
CA ASP A 111 -7.51 22.58 -3.71
C ASP A 111 -8.10 23.47 -4.80
N ASP A 112 -7.26 24.14 -5.60
CA ASP A 112 -7.73 24.94 -6.75
C ASP A 112 -8.24 24.07 -7.92
N TYR A 113 -7.99 22.76 -7.90
CA TYR A 113 -8.24 21.86 -9.03
C TYR A 113 -9.11 20.65 -8.64
N VAL A 114 -9.09 20.23 -7.38
CA VAL A 114 -9.84 19.09 -6.83
C VAL A 114 -10.81 19.59 -5.78
N ASP A 115 -12.11 19.33 -5.95
CA ASP A 115 -13.12 19.58 -4.91
C ASP A 115 -13.21 18.40 -3.95
N PHE A 116 -12.36 18.42 -2.90
CA PHE A 116 -12.35 17.41 -1.85
C PHE A 116 -13.65 17.35 -1.04
N SER A 117 -14.53 18.35 -1.13
CA SER A 117 -15.84 18.40 -0.46
C SER A 117 -16.96 17.73 -1.26
N SER A 118 -16.70 17.35 -2.50
CA SER A 118 -17.70 16.73 -3.38
C SER A 118 -18.08 15.31 -2.95
N GLU A 119 -19.24 14.84 -3.40
CA GLU A 119 -19.69 13.45 -3.19
C GLU A 119 -18.68 12.42 -3.68
N LEU A 120 -17.96 12.72 -4.77
CA LEU A 120 -16.92 11.84 -5.32
C LEU A 120 -15.81 11.56 -4.29
N TRP A 121 -15.41 12.56 -3.52
CA TRP A 121 -14.31 12.47 -2.55
C TRP A 121 -14.75 12.13 -1.13
N ALA A 122 -16.07 12.10 -0.85
CA ALA A 122 -16.60 11.81 0.48
C ALA A 122 -16.07 10.51 1.10
N PRO A 123 -15.91 9.39 0.36
CA PRO A 123 -15.39 8.14 0.94
C PRO A 123 -13.96 8.23 1.47
N MET A 124 -13.17 9.21 1.01
CA MET A 124 -11.77 9.39 1.40
C MET A 124 -11.54 10.73 2.14
N SER A 125 -12.60 11.41 2.58
CA SER A 125 -12.48 12.74 3.20
C SER A 125 -11.63 12.72 4.46
N GLU A 126 -11.84 11.79 5.37
CA GLU A 126 -11.08 11.68 6.63
C GLU A 126 -9.59 11.36 6.39
N VAL A 127 -9.29 10.58 5.36
CA VAL A 127 -7.90 10.29 4.98
C VAL A 127 -7.26 11.53 4.35
N ASN A 128 -7.97 12.21 3.42
CA ASN A 128 -7.43 13.40 2.76
C ASN A 128 -7.17 14.55 3.75
N GLU A 129 -7.99 14.71 4.80
CA GLU A 129 -7.75 15.68 5.86
C GLU A 129 -6.40 15.45 6.59
N GLN A 130 -5.92 14.22 6.68
CA GLN A 130 -4.60 13.93 7.26
C GLN A 130 -3.45 14.41 6.37
N PHE A 131 -3.71 14.67 5.08
CA PHE A 131 -2.75 15.24 4.13
C PHE A 131 -2.94 16.72 3.87
N ALA A 132 -3.71 17.40 4.73
CA ALA A 132 -3.85 18.85 4.75
C ALA A 132 -2.80 19.49 5.67
N PHE A 133 -2.11 20.52 5.17
CA PHE A 133 -1.17 21.32 5.91
C PHE A 133 -1.44 22.79 5.67
N ASN A 134 -1.56 23.57 6.75
CA ASN A 134 -1.95 24.99 6.71
C ASN A 134 -3.26 25.26 5.93
N GLY A 135 -4.20 24.32 5.97
CA GLY A 135 -5.51 24.44 5.32
C GLY A 135 -5.52 24.13 3.83
N SER A 136 -4.50 23.47 3.31
CA SER A 136 -4.41 23.03 1.91
C SER A 136 -4.01 21.56 1.81
N HIS A 137 -4.58 20.84 0.83
CA HIS A 137 -4.30 19.44 0.55
C HIS A 137 -3.15 19.30 -0.45
N TYR A 138 -2.14 18.51 -0.10
CA TYR A 138 -0.96 18.26 -0.93
C TYR A 138 -0.92 16.86 -1.55
N VAL A 139 -1.79 15.98 -1.08
CA VAL A 139 -1.97 14.62 -1.59
C VAL A 139 -3.44 14.44 -1.93
N GLY A 140 -3.74 13.95 -3.12
CA GLY A 140 -5.03 13.39 -3.46
C GLY A 140 -4.99 11.89 -3.18
N ALA A 141 -5.38 11.51 -1.96
CA ALA A 141 -5.45 10.13 -1.54
C ALA A 141 -6.71 9.49 -2.13
N VAL A 142 -6.53 8.53 -3.03
CA VAL A 142 -7.62 7.86 -3.74
C VAL A 142 -7.98 6.52 -3.13
N ASP A 143 -7.06 5.90 -2.39
CA ASP A 143 -7.31 4.64 -1.70
C ASP A 143 -6.36 4.46 -0.52
N VAL A 144 -6.72 3.55 0.40
CA VAL A 144 -5.85 3.01 1.45
C VAL A 144 -5.82 1.50 1.35
N GLU A 145 -4.64 0.95 1.50
CA GLU A 145 -4.42 -0.50 1.47
C GLU A 145 -3.52 -0.94 2.63
N GLY A 146 -3.61 -2.21 2.99
CA GLY A 146 -2.77 -2.77 4.05
C GLY A 146 -1.29 -2.65 3.71
N ASP A 147 -0.56 -1.82 4.46
CA ASP A 147 0.87 -1.61 4.24
C ASP A 147 1.71 -2.79 4.70
N CYS A 148 1.31 -3.43 5.78
CA CYS A 148 1.97 -4.60 6.33
C CYS A 148 0.96 -5.64 6.76
N VAL A 149 1.11 -6.86 6.24
CA VAL A 149 0.33 -8.04 6.59
C VAL A 149 1.27 -9.17 7.02
N MET A 150 0.73 -10.17 7.70
CA MET A 150 1.49 -11.29 8.20
C MET A 150 1.33 -12.50 7.28
N PHE A 151 2.34 -12.77 6.45
CA PHE A 151 2.38 -13.95 5.59
C PHE A 151 2.85 -15.18 6.35
N TYR A 152 2.34 -16.34 5.94
CA TYR A 152 2.73 -17.65 6.45
C TYR A 152 2.51 -18.76 5.42
N ASN A 153 3.09 -19.93 5.68
CA ASN A 153 2.88 -21.14 4.90
C ASN A 153 1.89 -22.05 5.65
N LYS A 154 0.73 -22.35 5.04
CA LYS A 154 -0.31 -23.23 5.62
C LYS A 154 0.22 -24.61 5.99
N ASN A 155 1.15 -25.16 5.22
CA ASN A 155 1.77 -26.44 5.55
C ASN A 155 2.61 -26.35 6.84
N THR A 156 3.32 -25.23 7.03
CA THR A 156 4.08 -25.01 8.27
C THR A 156 3.17 -24.96 9.49
N ILE A 157 2.02 -24.29 9.39
CA ILE A 157 1.00 -24.25 10.45
C ILE A 157 0.55 -25.67 10.80
N ARG A 158 0.10 -26.43 9.80
CA ARG A 158 -0.41 -27.79 9.96
C ARG A 158 0.65 -28.73 10.54
N ASP A 159 1.85 -28.74 9.97
CA ASP A 159 2.92 -29.70 10.31
C ASP A 159 3.50 -29.48 11.72
N ASN A 160 3.33 -28.26 12.28
CA ASN A 160 3.70 -27.95 13.65
C ASN A 160 2.50 -27.93 14.62
N SER A 161 1.31 -28.36 14.19
CA SER A 161 0.08 -28.38 14.99
C SER A 161 -0.21 -27.02 15.66
N LEU A 162 -0.08 -25.94 14.88
CA LEU A 162 -0.44 -24.59 15.27
C LEU A 162 -1.88 -24.31 14.86
N ASP A 163 -2.52 -23.36 15.53
CA ASP A 163 -3.81 -22.84 15.10
C ASP A 163 -3.63 -22.01 13.83
N ASP A 164 -4.60 -22.04 12.90
CA ASP A 164 -4.51 -21.26 11.68
C ASP A 164 -4.81 -19.78 11.95
N PRO A 165 -3.90 -18.85 11.58
CA PRO A 165 -4.12 -17.42 11.80
C PRO A 165 -5.40 -16.88 11.15
N ALA A 166 -5.83 -17.42 10.00
CA ALA A 166 -7.07 -17.00 9.35
C ALA A 166 -8.32 -17.46 10.13
N GLU A 167 -8.28 -18.65 10.73
CA GLU A 167 -9.35 -19.11 11.62
C GLU A 167 -9.37 -18.29 12.91
N LEU A 168 -8.20 -18.00 13.51
CA LEU A 168 -8.10 -17.15 14.69
C LEU A 168 -8.64 -15.73 14.40
N LEU A 169 -8.36 -15.18 13.22
CA LEU A 169 -8.92 -13.89 12.80
C LEU A 169 -10.44 -13.94 12.72
N ALA A 170 -11.01 -14.95 12.07
CA ALA A 170 -12.46 -15.11 11.94
C ALA A 170 -13.16 -15.30 13.30
N GLU A 171 -12.47 -15.86 14.29
CA GLU A 171 -12.96 -16.02 15.66
C GLU A 171 -12.70 -14.79 16.56
N GLY A 172 -12.05 -13.73 16.03
CA GLY A 172 -11.66 -12.55 16.81
C GLY A 172 -10.54 -12.81 17.83
N LYS A 173 -9.74 -13.88 17.61
CA LYS A 173 -8.67 -14.33 18.50
C LYS A 173 -7.26 -14.05 17.94
N TRP A 174 -7.13 -13.48 16.74
CA TRP A 174 -5.84 -13.11 16.18
C TRP A 174 -5.33 -11.84 16.85
N THR A 175 -4.61 -12.01 17.98
CA THR A 175 -4.12 -10.94 18.86
C THR A 175 -2.62 -11.08 19.10
N TRP A 176 -2.00 -10.09 19.74
CA TRP A 176 -0.59 -10.18 20.18
C TRP A 176 -0.33 -11.41 21.06
N ASP A 177 -1.30 -11.81 21.90
CA ASP A 177 -1.15 -12.95 22.80
C ASP A 177 -1.08 -14.26 22.02
N THR A 178 -2.02 -14.50 21.11
CA THR A 178 -2.02 -15.71 20.26
C THR A 178 -0.83 -15.72 19.31
N PHE A 179 -0.44 -14.57 18.77
CA PHE A 179 0.78 -14.42 17.97
C PHE A 179 2.03 -14.81 18.78
N TRP A 180 2.14 -14.34 20.03
CA TRP A 180 3.24 -14.72 20.93
C TRP A 180 3.27 -16.22 21.22
N GLU A 181 2.12 -16.82 21.53
CA GLU A 181 2.00 -18.27 21.79
C GLU A 181 2.44 -19.10 20.58
N MET A 182 2.02 -18.73 19.38
CA MET A 182 2.41 -19.41 18.15
C MET A 182 3.93 -19.30 17.90
N MET A 183 4.48 -18.10 18.06
CA MET A 183 5.93 -17.86 17.89
C MET A 183 6.77 -18.70 18.86
N THR A 184 6.41 -18.71 20.13
CA THR A 184 7.16 -19.45 21.16
C THR A 184 7.04 -20.95 21.00
N LYS A 185 5.87 -21.45 20.53
CA LYS A 185 5.66 -22.88 20.24
C LYS A 185 6.46 -23.35 19.02
N PHE A 186 6.62 -22.50 18.00
CA PHE A 186 7.32 -22.86 16.77
C PHE A 186 8.82 -22.73 16.84
N CYS A 187 9.33 -21.71 17.55
CA CYS A 187 10.75 -21.35 17.54
C CYS A 187 11.60 -22.46 18.17
N ASP A 188 12.61 -22.90 17.42
CA ASP A 188 13.63 -23.85 17.86
C ASP A 188 14.97 -23.44 17.21
N VAL A 189 15.78 -22.72 17.96
CA VAL A 189 17.05 -22.16 17.47
C VAL A 189 18.04 -23.26 17.09
N ASP A 190 18.04 -24.40 17.82
CA ASP A 190 18.92 -25.53 17.53
C ASP A 190 18.53 -26.22 16.21
N ALA A 191 17.24 -26.19 15.85
CA ALA A 191 16.74 -26.68 14.56
C ALA A 191 16.72 -25.59 13.47
N GLU A 192 17.28 -24.41 13.75
CA GLU A 192 17.26 -23.22 12.88
C GLU A 192 15.83 -22.80 12.47
N LYS A 193 14.86 -22.96 13.37
CA LYS A 193 13.49 -22.47 13.20
C LYS A 193 13.31 -21.15 13.94
N TYR A 194 12.86 -20.11 13.23
CA TYR A 194 12.64 -18.78 13.77
C TYR A 194 11.19 -18.32 13.55
N ALA A 195 10.67 -17.54 14.48
CA ALA A 195 9.29 -17.14 14.46
C ALA A 195 8.99 -16.08 13.38
N THR A 196 9.90 -15.14 13.18
CA THR A 196 9.69 -14.05 12.23
C THR A 196 10.95 -13.71 11.44
N ASP A 197 10.74 -13.22 10.22
CA ASP A 197 11.71 -12.48 9.41
C ASP A 197 10.94 -11.41 8.64
N GLY A 198 11.58 -10.42 8.05
CA GLY A 198 10.96 -9.35 7.27
C GLY A 198 11.56 -7.99 7.60
N TRP A 199 11.22 -6.97 6.79
CA TRP A 199 11.71 -5.61 6.99
C TRP A 199 10.72 -4.71 7.74
N TRP A 200 9.42 -5.00 7.63
CA TRP A 200 8.34 -4.09 8.00
C TRP A 200 7.74 -4.37 9.39
N PHE A 201 8.29 -5.35 10.12
CA PHE A 201 7.68 -5.79 11.38
C PHE A 201 7.57 -4.67 12.41
N GLU A 202 8.66 -3.95 12.65
CA GLU A 202 8.73 -2.95 13.72
C GLU A 202 7.72 -1.81 13.50
N GLY A 203 7.66 -1.28 12.28
CA GLY A 203 6.69 -0.25 11.89
C GLY A 203 5.27 -0.80 11.91
N GLY A 204 5.01 -1.86 11.16
CA GLY A 204 3.67 -2.44 11.03
C GLY A 204 3.08 -2.91 12.35
N PHE A 205 3.87 -3.54 13.22
CA PHE A 205 3.42 -4.02 14.53
C PHE A 205 3.04 -2.87 15.46
N SER A 206 3.85 -1.82 15.53
CA SER A 206 3.56 -0.66 16.38
C SER A 206 2.27 0.05 15.99
N LEU A 207 1.94 0.12 14.69
CA LEU A 207 0.73 0.79 14.21
C LEU A 207 -0.57 0.05 14.56
N THR A 208 -0.50 -1.23 14.96
CA THR A 208 -1.67 -1.96 15.47
C THR A 208 -2.21 -1.40 16.79
N THR A 209 -1.46 -0.53 17.43
CA THR A 209 -1.90 0.23 18.63
C THR A 209 -2.90 1.34 18.32
N GLY A 210 -3.09 1.69 17.04
CA GLY A 210 -3.87 2.85 16.61
C GLY A 210 -3.10 4.18 16.69
N VAL A 211 -1.82 4.14 17.09
CA VAL A 211 -1.01 5.34 17.35
C VAL A 211 0.21 5.34 16.44
N PRO A 212 0.31 6.25 15.45
CA PRO A 212 1.53 6.43 14.67
C PRO A 212 2.62 7.12 15.51
N TYR A 213 3.89 6.87 15.19
CA TYR A 213 5.00 7.61 15.83
C TYR A 213 4.93 9.11 15.54
N VAL A 214 4.64 9.44 14.29
CA VAL A 214 4.35 10.79 13.82
C VAL A 214 3.05 10.77 13.04
N GLY A 215 2.12 11.62 13.42
CA GLY A 215 0.83 11.72 12.75
C GLY A 215 0.39 13.17 12.56
N MET A 216 -0.84 13.34 12.11
CA MET A 216 -1.49 14.66 12.00
C MET A 216 -2.64 14.75 13.01
N SER A 217 -2.76 15.91 13.66
CA SER A 217 -3.90 16.26 14.52
C SER A 217 -4.20 17.76 14.36
N ASP A 218 -5.44 18.08 14.01
CA ASP A 218 -5.89 19.47 13.78
C ASP A 218 -4.97 20.25 12.82
N GLY A 219 -4.55 19.61 11.73
CA GLY A 219 -3.67 20.19 10.71
C GLY A 219 -2.23 20.44 11.17
N LYS A 220 -1.81 19.79 12.26
CA LYS A 220 -0.47 19.91 12.83
C LYS A 220 0.20 18.55 12.93
N ILE A 221 1.50 18.53 12.69
CA ILE A 221 2.32 17.36 12.93
C ILE A 221 2.45 17.13 14.43
N VAL A 222 2.14 15.92 14.88
CA VAL A 222 2.28 15.48 16.27
C VAL A 222 3.22 14.28 16.34
N GLN A 223 4.03 14.23 17.40
CA GLN A 223 4.82 13.04 17.72
C GLN A 223 4.19 12.34 18.94
N ASN A 224 4.22 11.01 18.94
CA ASN A 224 3.58 10.18 19.96
C ASN A 224 4.56 9.20 20.64
N LEU A 225 5.86 9.46 20.60
CA LEU A 225 6.88 8.53 21.08
C LEU A 225 6.80 8.23 22.59
N ASP A 226 6.12 9.07 23.36
CA ASP A 226 5.85 8.91 24.78
C ASP A 226 4.49 8.25 25.09
N ASN A 227 3.78 7.77 24.06
CA ASN A 227 2.52 7.07 24.24
C ASN A 227 2.72 5.68 24.85
N ALA A 228 1.95 5.35 25.88
CA ALA A 228 2.06 4.10 26.62
C ALA A 228 1.82 2.84 25.76
N LEU A 229 1.00 2.91 24.71
CA LEU A 229 0.78 1.79 23.81
C LEU A 229 1.99 1.57 22.88
N ILE A 230 2.66 2.63 22.44
CA ILE A 230 3.93 2.54 21.71
C ILE A 230 5.00 1.89 22.60
N GLU A 231 5.12 2.31 23.87
CA GLU A 231 6.05 1.69 24.83
C GLU A 231 5.78 0.18 24.99
N LYS A 232 4.51 -0.23 25.04
CA LYS A 232 4.15 -1.66 25.07
C LYS A 232 4.55 -2.40 23.82
N ALA A 233 4.31 -1.83 22.62
CA ALA A 233 4.74 -2.44 21.35
C ALA A 233 6.28 -2.62 21.31
N GLN A 234 7.02 -1.58 21.73
CA GLN A 234 8.48 -1.65 21.83
C GLN A 234 8.94 -2.71 22.82
N THR A 235 8.27 -2.82 23.97
CA THR A 235 8.57 -3.85 24.99
C THR A 235 8.29 -5.26 24.45
N PHE A 236 7.20 -5.44 23.71
CA PHE A 236 6.88 -6.72 23.07
C PHE A 236 8.00 -7.14 22.10
N MET A 237 8.41 -6.23 21.21
CA MET A 237 9.48 -6.49 20.24
C MET A 237 10.84 -6.73 20.90
N LEU A 238 11.14 -6.01 22.01
CA LEU A 238 12.33 -6.27 22.80
C LEU A 238 12.31 -7.69 23.41
N ASN A 239 11.14 -8.13 23.91
CA ASN A 239 10.96 -9.48 24.43
C ASN A 239 11.10 -10.54 23.33
N MET A 240 10.62 -10.30 22.11
CA MET A 240 10.87 -11.20 20.98
C MET A 240 12.40 -11.39 20.76
N ASN A 241 13.14 -10.30 20.71
CA ASN A 241 14.60 -10.35 20.51
C ASN A 241 15.29 -11.06 21.68
N THR A 242 14.90 -10.79 22.93
CA THR A 242 15.47 -11.41 24.14
C THR A 242 15.24 -12.91 24.16
N ASN A 243 14.13 -13.39 23.61
CA ASN A 243 13.80 -14.81 23.48
C ASN A 243 14.27 -15.44 22.15
N SER A 244 15.09 -14.73 21.36
CA SER A 244 15.65 -15.21 20.10
C SER A 244 14.58 -15.69 19.09
N LEU A 245 13.39 -15.08 19.10
CA LEU A 245 12.29 -15.45 18.21
C LEU A 245 12.52 -15.00 16.75
N PRO A 246 13.03 -13.77 16.47
CA PRO A 246 13.30 -13.34 15.11
C PRO A 246 14.55 -13.99 14.51
N LEU A 247 14.57 -14.12 13.18
CA LEU A 247 15.76 -14.54 12.45
C LEU A 247 16.95 -13.62 12.77
N PRO A 248 18.13 -14.17 13.13
CA PRO A 248 19.30 -13.36 13.42
C PRO A 248 19.91 -12.78 12.13
N LYS A 249 19.36 -11.69 11.61
CA LYS A 249 19.70 -11.06 10.31
C LYS A 249 21.21 -10.80 10.13
N ALA A 250 21.93 -10.55 11.23
CA ALA A 250 23.39 -10.38 11.18
C ALA A 250 24.13 -11.60 10.58
N GLN A 251 23.58 -12.81 10.72
CA GLN A 251 24.14 -14.03 10.13
C GLN A 251 23.85 -14.15 8.63
N TYR A 252 22.93 -13.34 8.11
CA TYR A 252 22.49 -13.29 6.72
C TYR A 252 22.83 -11.96 6.03
N ASN A 253 23.92 -11.31 6.45
CA ASN A 253 24.36 -10.02 5.90
C ASN A 253 23.27 -8.93 5.97
N TRP A 254 22.43 -8.98 6.99
CA TRP A 254 21.28 -8.08 7.19
C TRP A 254 20.22 -8.17 6.09
N GLN A 255 20.17 -9.28 5.37
CA GLN A 255 19.16 -9.53 4.34
C GLN A 255 18.04 -10.42 4.87
N VAL A 256 16.82 -10.15 4.47
CA VAL A 256 15.67 -11.04 4.70
C VAL A 256 15.81 -12.34 3.90
N GLN A 257 15.17 -13.40 4.38
CA GLN A 257 15.29 -14.74 3.83
C GLN A 257 13.88 -15.32 3.51
N PRO A 258 13.12 -14.78 2.54
CA PRO A 258 11.74 -15.21 2.27
C PRO A 258 11.61 -16.69 1.94
N LYS A 259 12.61 -17.29 1.27
CA LYS A 259 12.64 -18.73 0.99
C LYS A 259 12.51 -19.60 2.25
N ARG A 260 12.96 -19.14 3.40
CA ARG A 260 12.84 -19.89 4.67
C ARG A 260 11.39 -20.10 5.10
N VAL A 261 10.47 -19.23 4.68
CA VAL A 261 9.03 -19.40 4.92
C VAL A 261 8.49 -20.56 4.07
N ALA A 262 8.85 -20.58 2.78
CA ALA A 262 8.49 -21.69 1.90
C ALA A 262 9.07 -23.03 2.40
N ASP A 263 10.30 -23.02 2.93
CA ASP A 263 10.99 -24.20 3.48
C ASP A 263 10.50 -24.59 4.90
N GLY A 264 9.52 -23.91 5.49
CA GLY A 264 9.00 -24.19 6.84
C GLY A 264 9.97 -23.91 7.98
N LYS A 265 10.94 -23.01 7.76
CA LYS A 265 11.98 -22.62 8.73
C LYS A 265 11.76 -21.25 9.37
N THR A 266 10.85 -20.45 8.80
CA THR A 266 10.35 -19.20 9.37
C THR A 266 8.83 -19.26 9.39
N LEU A 267 8.22 -18.93 10.53
CA LEU A 267 6.76 -19.06 10.69
C LEU A 267 6.03 -17.92 10.00
N PHE A 268 6.43 -16.68 10.28
CA PHE A 268 5.77 -15.47 9.82
C PHE A 268 6.69 -14.53 9.06
N TYR A 269 6.16 -13.90 8.02
CA TYR A 269 6.89 -12.94 7.21
C TYR A 269 6.05 -11.67 7.01
N PRO A 270 6.25 -10.63 7.84
CA PRO A 270 5.57 -9.34 7.69
C PRO A 270 6.09 -8.58 6.47
N VAL A 271 5.21 -8.28 5.55
CA VAL A 271 5.48 -7.54 4.32
C VAL A 271 4.18 -7.00 3.73
N GLY A 272 4.25 -6.09 2.77
CA GLY A 272 3.08 -5.56 2.07
C GLY A 272 2.42 -6.59 1.14
N LEU A 273 1.15 -6.38 0.81
CA LEU A 273 0.36 -7.25 -0.08
C LEU A 273 0.99 -7.46 -1.46
N TYR A 274 1.88 -6.56 -1.89
CA TYR A 274 2.64 -6.71 -3.14
C TYR A 274 3.51 -7.98 -3.19
N ALA A 275 3.79 -8.63 -2.06
CA ALA A 275 4.51 -9.89 -2.01
C ALA A 275 3.76 -11.05 -2.71
N MET A 276 2.44 -10.91 -2.92
CA MET A 276 1.60 -11.85 -3.67
C MET A 276 1.70 -11.69 -5.19
N TYR A 277 2.32 -10.62 -5.69
CA TYR A 277 2.44 -10.44 -7.13
C TYR A 277 3.50 -11.36 -7.75
N PRO A 278 3.28 -11.91 -8.97
CA PRO A 278 4.13 -12.94 -9.59
C PRO A 278 5.59 -12.54 -9.76
N TYR A 279 5.88 -11.24 -9.82
CA TYR A 279 7.24 -10.73 -9.95
C TYR A 279 8.00 -10.63 -8.62
N ASN A 280 7.35 -10.88 -7.48
CA ASN A 280 7.97 -10.78 -6.17
C ASN A 280 8.67 -12.08 -5.78
N ASN A 281 9.89 -11.98 -5.27
CA ASN A 281 10.68 -13.15 -4.87
C ASN A 281 9.99 -13.99 -3.80
N TYR A 282 9.21 -13.38 -2.89
CA TYR A 282 8.51 -14.10 -1.85
C TYR A 282 7.58 -15.17 -2.42
N ILE A 283 6.66 -14.79 -3.32
CA ILE A 283 5.72 -15.75 -3.92
C ILE A 283 6.45 -16.74 -4.84
N GLN A 284 7.51 -16.30 -5.55
CA GLN A 284 8.30 -17.15 -6.43
C GLN A 284 9.04 -18.26 -5.66
N ASP A 285 9.41 -18.04 -4.40
CA ASP A 285 10.07 -19.06 -3.56
C ASP A 285 9.16 -20.25 -3.23
N PHE A 286 7.84 -20.11 -3.37
CA PHE A 286 6.87 -21.20 -3.24
C PHE A 286 6.72 -22.04 -4.53
N ALA A 287 7.28 -21.58 -5.65
CA ALA A 287 7.24 -22.26 -6.96
C ALA A 287 5.80 -22.70 -7.33
N ASP A 288 5.56 -24.01 -7.47
CA ASP A 288 4.26 -24.55 -7.84
C ASP A 288 3.26 -24.69 -6.67
N ASN A 289 3.66 -24.28 -5.45
CA ASN A 289 2.84 -24.42 -4.25
C ASN A 289 2.32 -23.05 -3.72
N GLN A 290 2.02 -22.14 -4.63
CA GLN A 290 1.55 -20.79 -4.25
C GLN A 290 0.20 -20.79 -3.52
N GLU A 291 -0.60 -21.84 -3.67
CA GLU A 291 -1.83 -22.06 -2.89
C GLU A 291 -1.58 -22.33 -1.39
N ASP A 292 -0.36 -22.70 -1.01
CA ASP A 292 0.02 -22.88 0.40
C ASP A 292 0.37 -21.55 1.08
N VAL A 293 0.57 -20.49 0.32
CA VAL A 293 0.78 -19.14 0.86
C VAL A 293 -0.54 -18.60 1.38
N MET A 294 -0.53 -18.09 2.59
CA MET A 294 -1.64 -17.35 3.16
C MET A 294 -1.12 -16.10 3.89
N PHE A 295 -1.99 -15.16 4.13
CA PHE A 295 -1.70 -13.95 4.89
C PHE A 295 -2.93 -13.51 5.67
N VAL A 296 -2.68 -12.79 6.73
CA VAL A 296 -3.70 -12.17 7.60
C VAL A 296 -3.24 -10.75 7.94
N PRO A 297 -4.13 -9.85 8.39
CA PRO A 297 -3.70 -8.56 8.90
C PRO A 297 -2.72 -8.74 10.07
N MET A 298 -1.97 -7.70 10.42
CA MET A 298 -1.17 -7.71 11.64
C MET A 298 -2.05 -8.03 12.85
N PRO A 299 -1.53 -8.75 13.88
CA PRO A 299 -2.35 -9.16 15.02
C PRO A 299 -2.86 -7.96 15.82
N LYS A 300 -4.10 -8.02 16.29
CA LYS A 300 -4.72 -6.95 17.09
C LYS A 300 -3.96 -6.70 18.38
N CYS A 301 -3.70 -5.41 18.68
CA CYS A 301 -3.24 -5.00 20.00
C CYS A 301 -4.37 -5.24 21.03
N PRO A 302 -4.12 -5.99 22.14
CA PRO A 302 -5.16 -6.33 23.13
C PRO A 302 -5.76 -5.12 23.82
N GLU A 303 -4.98 -4.05 24.00
CA GLU A 303 -5.40 -2.83 24.68
C GLU A 303 -6.01 -1.77 23.75
N ALA A 304 -5.94 -1.98 22.44
CA ALA A 304 -6.58 -1.07 21.49
C ALA A 304 -8.10 -1.33 21.46
N ASP A 305 -8.87 -0.25 21.40
CA ASP A 305 -10.34 -0.29 21.36
C ASP A 305 -10.84 -0.90 20.04
N GLU A 306 -10.19 -0.58 18.91
CA GLU A 306 -10.55 -1.08 17.60
C GLU A 306 -9.43 -1.95 16.99
N TYR A 307 -9.68 -2.51 15.82
CA TYR A 307 -8.68 -3.27 15.07
C TYR A 307 -7.94 -2.34 14.09
N TYR A 308 -6.91 -1.68 14.59
CA TYR A 308 -6.10 -0.77 13.82
C TYR A 308 -5.08 -1.50 12.95
N LEU A 309 -4.93 -1.02 11.72
CA LEU A 309 -3.97 -1.61 10.77
C LEU A 309 -3.05 -0.56 10.16
N PRO A 310 -1.78 -0.92 9.95
CA PRO A 310 -0.86 -0.08 9.19
C PRO A 310 -1.40 0.11 7.78
N ALA A 311 -1.54 1.36 7.38
CA ALA A 311 -2.14 1.74 6.12
C ALA A 311 -1.15 2.50 5.24
N ARG A 312 -1.09 2.11 3.97
CA ARG A 312 -0.43 2.86 2.92
C ARG A 312 -1.48 3.59 2.09
N VAL A 313 -1.17 4.81 1.75
CA VAL A 313 -2.04 5.61 0.87
C VAL A 313 -1.65 5.41 -0.58
N SER A 314 -2.62 5.06 -1.41
CA SER A 314 -2.54 5.20 -2.85
C SER A 314 -3.04 6.58 -3.25
N GLY A 315 -2.22 7.34 -3.97
CA GLY A 315 -2.58 8.69 -4.38
C GLY A 315 -1.46 9.41 -5.11
N PHE A 316 -1.71 10.67 -5.42
CA PHE A 316 -0.77 11.47 -6.17
C PHE A 316 -0.73 12.91 -5.66
N SER A 317 0.40 13.55 -5.88
CA SER A 317 0.65 14.94 -5.56
C SER A 317 0.97 15.76 -6.81
N LEU A 318 0.57 17.03 -6.79
CA LEU A 318 0.88 18.00 -7.82
C LEU A 318 2.29 18.53 -7.60
N ILE A 319 3.19 18.30 -8.54
CA ILE A 319 4.57 18.81 -8.44
C ILE A 319 4.55 20.34 -8.57
N LYS A 320 5.38 21.02 -7.79
CA LYS A 320 5.52 22.47 -7.86
C LYS A 320 5.90 22.92 -9.26
N GLY A 321 5.13 23.88 -9.79
CA GLY A 321 5.36 24.42 -11.14
C GLY A 321 4.92 23.50 -12.28
N ALA A 322 4.10 22.49 -11.98
CA ALA A 322 3.44 21.62 -12.97
C ALA A 322 2.74 22.45 -14.05
N LYS A 323 2.84 21.99 -15.29
CA LYS A 323 2.24 22.72 -16.43
C LYS A 323 0.80 22.25 -16.74
N ASN A 324 0.38 21.10 -16.18
CA ASN A 324 -0.96 20.54 -16.40
C ASN A 324 -1.67 20.11 -15.10
N PRO A 325 -1.92 21.02 -14.14
CA PRO A 325 -2.60 20.69 -12.88
C PRO A 325 -4.03 20.18 -13.09
N LYS A 326 -4.76 20.69 -14.12
CA LYS A 326 -6.09 20.18 -14.46
C LYS A 326 -6.08 18.74 -14.95
N GLY A 327 -5.04 18.34 -15.67
CA GLY A 327 -4.84 16.94 -16.07
C GLY A 327 -4.60 16.04 -14.86
N VAL A 328 -3.81 16.49 -13.88
CA VAL A 328 -3.59 15.74 -12.62
C VAL A 328 -4.90 15.57 -11.86
N ALA A 329 -5.68 16.64 -11.69
CA ALA A 329 -6.99 16.60 -11.03
C ALA A 329 -7.97 15.66 -11.75
N ALA A 330 -8.02 15.72 -13.09
CA ALA A 330 -8.86 14.81 -13.88
C ALA A 330 -8.46 13.34 -13.68
N TYR A 331 -7.16 13.03 -13.66
CA TYR A 331 -6.70 11.66 -13.39
C TYR A 331 -7.05 11.21 -11.96
N LEU A 332 -6.88 12.08 -10.95
CA LEU A 332 -7.27 11.80 -9.56
C LEU A 332 -8.79 11.52 -9.45
N ASN A 333 -9.62 12.33 -10.11
CA ASN A 333 -11.08 12.10 -10.15
C ASN A 333 -11.44 10.78 -10.84
N CYS A 334 -10.74 10.39 -11.91
CA CYS A 334 -10.91 9.08 -12.53
C CYS A 334 -10.54 7.94 -11.55
N ALA A 335 -9.44 8.09 -10.82
CA ALA A 335 -9.01 7.10 -9.83
C ALA A 335 -10.04 6.95 -8.70
N MET A 336 -10.57 8.06 -8.17
CA MET A 336 -11.65 8.05 -7.18
C MET A 336 -12.92 7.39 -7.71
N ALA A 337 -13.37 7.76 -8.92
CA ALA A 337 -14.62 7.26 -9.50
C ALA A 337 -14.58 5.74 -9.80
N THR A 338 -13.40 5.23 -10.13
CA THR A 338 -13.26 3.81 -10.49
C THR A 338 -12.89 2.92 -9.31
N ARG A 339 -12.43 3.48 -8.19
CA ARG A 339 -11.88 2.74 -7.02
C ARG A 339 -12.77 1.57 -6.57
N ASP A 340 -14.02 1.86 -6.23
CA ASP A 340 -14.98 0.90 -5.69
C ASP A 340 -16.04 0.47 -6.73
N SER A 341 -15.82 0.78 -8.01
CA SER A 341 -16.76 0.38 -9.05
C SER A 341 -16.81 -1.14 -9.19
N GLU A 342 -18.00 -1.67 -9.47
CA GLU A 342 -18.18 -3.09 -9.73
C GLU A 342 -17.24 -3.58 -10.84
N ALA A 343 -17.07 -2.77 -11.88
CA ALA A 343 -16.15 -3.05 -12.98
C ALA A 343 -14.69 -3.21 -12.51
N ALA A 344 -14.20 -2.30 -11.67
CA ALA A 344 -12.83 -2.38 -11.15
C ALA A 344 -12.61 -3.63 -10.28
N VAL A 345 -13.59 -3.95 -9.42
CA VAL A 345 -13.54 -5.15 -8.57
C VAL A 345 -13.52 -6.43 -9.41
N GLU A 346 -14.37 -6.52 -10.46
CA GLU A 346 -14.39 -7.68 -11.37
C GLU A 346 -13.09 -7.81 -12.17
N ILE A 347 -12.53 -6.70 -12.65
CA ILE A 347 -11.25 -6.67 -13.38
C ILE A 347 -10.13 -7.14 -12.45
N GLY A 348 -10.06 -6.58 -11.24
CA GLY A 348 -9.06 -6.98 -10.24
C GLY A 348 -9.16 -8.45 -9.83
N LYS A 349 -10.39 -8.97 -9.64
CA LYS A 349 -10.62 -10.38 -9.35
C LYS A 349 -10.16 -11.29 -10.48
N ARG A 350 -10.49 -10.94 -11.71
CA ARG A 350 -10.04 -11.71 -12.87
C ARG A 350 -8.52 -11.71 -12.99
N GLN A 351 -7.88 -10.57 -12.81
CA GLN A 351 -6.43 -10.45 -12.81
C GLN A 351 -5.79 -11.33 -11.72
N ALA A 352 -6.33 -11.29 -10.50
CA ALA A 352 -5.85 -12.12 -9.40
C ALA A 352 -5.90 -13.62 -9.74
N PHE A 353 -6.98 -14.09 -10.37
CA PHE A 353 -7.14 -15.51 -10.68
C PHE A 353 -6.43 -15.96 -11.95
N GLU A 354 -6.48 -15.18 -13.02
CA GLU A 354 -5.98 -15.59 -14.34
C GLU A 354 -4.49 -15.25 -14.55
N GLU A 355 -4.02 -14.15 -13.94
CA GLU A 355 -2.63 -13.70 -14.11
C GLU A 355 -1.75 -14.03 -12.91
N TYR A 356 -2.30 -13.88 -11.68
CA TYR A 356 -1.54 -14.08 -10.44
C TYR A 356 -1.73 -15.45 -9.82
N ASN A 357 -2.63 -16.28 -10.37
CA ASN A 357 -2.95 -17.63 -9.88
C ASN A 357 -3.41 -17.67 -8.43
N TRP A 358 -4.06 -16.61 -7.94
CA TRP A 358 -4.57 -16.58 -6.58
C TRP A 358 -5.73 -17.56 -6.41
N THR A 359 -5.82 -18.14 -5.22
CA THR A 359 -6.99 -18.91 -4.80
C THR A 359 -8.14 -17.99 -4.37
N GLN A 360 -9.36 -18.53 -4.28
CA GLN A 360 -10.51 -17.79 -3.74
C GLN A 360 -10.25 -17.32 -2.30
N GLU A 361 -9.60 -18.15 -1.47
CA GLU A 361 -9.27 -17.84 -0.09
C GLU A 361 -8.30 -16.63 0.01
N GLN A 362 -7.28 -16.59 -0.84
CA GLN A 362 -6.34 -15.46 -0.92
C GLN A 362 -7.03 -14.18 -1.37
N TRP A 363 -7.92 -14.26 -2.37
CA TRP A 363 -8.71 -13.11 -2.81
C TRP A 363 -9.65 -12.58 -1.71
N ASP A 364 -10.34 -13.47 -1.02
CA ASP A 364 -11.27 -13.10 0.04
C ASP A 364 -10.50 -12.44 1.21
N MET A 365 -9.34 -12.96 1.57
CA MET A 365 -8.48 -12.35 2.58
C MET A 365 -7.92 -11.00 2.13
N TYR A 366 -7.51 -10.86 0.87
CA TYR A 366 -7.08 -9.58 0.30
C TYR A 366 -8.17 -8.51 0.44
N ARG A 367 -9.41 -8.87 0.09
CA ARG A 367 -10.56 -7.98 0.24
C ARG A 367 -10.84 -7.63 1.69
N LEU A 368 -10.78 -8.62 2.58
CA LEU A 368 -10.99 -8.42 4.01
C LEU A 368 -9.95 -7.50 4.62
N VAL A 369 -8.66 -7.72 4.34
CA VAL A 369 -7.58 -6.87 4.84
C VAL A 369 -7.76 -5.42 4.39
N ASN A 370 -8.03 -5.18 3.11
CA ASN A 370 -8.22 -3.81 2.61
C ASN A 370 -9.47 -3.15 3.21
N GLN A 371 -10.57 -3.90 3.39
CA GLN A 371 -11.76 -3.39 4.08
C GLN A 371 -11.43 -3.00 5.53
N MET A 372 -10.80 -3.88 6.30
CA MET A 372 -10.42 -3.62 7.70
C MET A 372 -9.46 -2.43 7.79
N THR A 373 -8.52 -2.32 6.84
CA THR A 373 -7.59 -1.19 6.78
C THR A 373 -8.33 0.12 6.52
N ALA A 374 -9.31 0.13 5.63
CA ALA A 374 -10.10 1.32 5.32
C ALA A 374 -11.02 1.76 6.48
N GLU A 375 -11.44 0.83 7.33
CA GLU A 375 -12.26 1.13 8.52
C GLU A 375 -11.46 1.89 9.60
N HIS A 376 -10.21 1.48 9.87
CA HIS A 376 -9.35 2.06 10.90
C HIS A 376 -7.89 2.20 10.44
N PRO A 377 -7.61 3.05 9.43
CA PRO A 377 -6.27 3.19 8.87
C PRO A 377 -5.34 3.95 9.81
N VAL A 378 -4.16 3.42 10.08
CA VAL A 378 -3.11 4.13 10.80
C VAL A 378 -1.98 4.46 9.83
N ILE A 379 -1.85 5.74 9.55
CA ILE A 379 -0.88 6.27 8.59
C ILE A 379 0.31 6.84 9.35
N GLU A 380 1.48 6.30 9.10
CA GLU A 380 2.73 6.82 9.66
C GLU A 380 3.25 7.99 8.82
N MET A 381 3.49 9.13 9.45
CA MET A 381 3.99 10.34 8.77
C MET A 381 5.51 10.52 8.95
N TYR A 382 6.17 9.56 9.58
CA TYR A 382 7.63 9.51 9.72
C TYR A 382 8.23 8.61 8.63
N ASN A 383 9.30 9.08 7.99
CA ASN A 383 10.10 8.31 7.06
C ASN A 383 11.60 8.52 7.34
#